data_d5396e718f1a6c8e63c96a5c5b76b0b8
#
_entry.id   d5396e718f1a6c8e63c96a5c5b76b0b8
#
_cell.length_a   1.000
_cell.length_b   1.000
_cell.length_c   1.000
_cell.angle_alpha   90.00
_cell.angle_beta   90.00
_cell.angle_gamma   90.00
#
_symmetry.space_group_name_H-M   'P 1'
#
loop_
_entity.id
_entity.type
_entity.pdbx_description
1 polymer ?
#
loop_
_entity_poly.entity_id
_entity_poly.type
_entity_poly.pdbx_seq_one_letter_code
_entity_poly.pdbx_strand_id
1 'polypeptide(L)'
;MNDRININGNTLIDLGFRPKKWFKTAIEHINENQLNESDMLVYLEQFKTQPMIELHKEAIPFSINIKAENELEQENVQKVIDTMNVVMKTPTVVAGSIMPDACPTGPIGTIPVGGVVVAKNAIHPGMHSADICCSVMLSDFGKMDPKIVMDAAHASTHFGGGGRERNDQYHFPKELLEAFEANKILNNKNFIQVARKHLGTQGDGNHFLFIGTSKKTGNTMMITHHGSRAVGAKLYDKGMKMAERFRKEISEDTLKQNAWIPFETEEGQEYWDALQVIRAWTKQNHICIHDATAEKISATIENRFWNEHNFVFKDGDLFYHAKGATPLNENFMPDITGPRLIPLNMAEPILIVEGESTDNNLGFAPHGAGRNRSRTAHIKSKGEKP
;
A
#
# COMPACT_ATOMS: atom_id res chain seq x y z
N MET A 1 38.12 -39.24 27.94
CA MET A 1 38.46 -39.42 26.52
C MET A 1 37.54 -38.49 25.74
N ASN A 2 38.09 -37.46 25.10
CA ASN A 2 37.28 -36.61 24.25
C ASN A 2 37.07 -37.37 22.94
N ASP A 3 35.88 -38.00 22.77
CA ASP A 3 35.57 -38.68 21.52
C ASP A 3 35.44 -37.61 20.44
N ARG A 4 36.36 -37.63 19.52
CA ARG A 4 36.38 -36.79 18.32
C ARG A 4 35.24 -37.19 17.42
N ILE A 5 34.42 -36.23 17.02
CA ILE A 5 33.25 -36.49 16.19
C ILE A 5 33.59 -36.11 14.75
N ASN A 6 33.22 -36.95 13.81
CA ASN A 6 33.24 -36.65 12.37
C ASN A 6 31.83 -36.59 11.86
N ILE A 7 31.35 -35.40 11.46
CA ILE A 7 29.97 -35.17 11.07
C ILE A 7 29.82 -35.04 9.56
N ASN A 8 28.59 -35.25 9.10
CA ASN A 8 28.19 -35.04 7.72
C ASN A 8 26.86 -34.31 7.66
N GLY A 9 26.31 -34.13 6.45
CA GLY A 9 25.06 -33.44 6.25
C GLY A 9 23.86 -34.08 6.96
N ASN A 10 23.81 -35.42 7.03
CA ASN A 10 22.76 -36.14 7.76
C ASN A 10 22.84 -35.88 9.27
N THR A 11 24.03 -35.81 9.83
CA THR A 11 24.22 -35.46 11.24
C THR A 11 23.59 -34.11 11.59
N LEU A 12 23.74 -33.10 10.71
CA LEU A 12 23.12 -31.79 10.92
C LEU A 12 21.59 -31.85 10.77
N ILE A 13 21.09 -32.68 9.85
CA ILE A 13 19.65 -32.90 9.68
C ILE A 13 19.06 -33.59 10.92
N ASP A 14 19.73 -34.62 11.44
CA ASP A 14 19.31 -35.34 12.65
C ASP A 14 19.31 -34.44 13.89
N LEU A 15 20.19 -33.41 13.92
CA LEU A 15 20.20 -32.35 14.91
C LEU A 15 19.12 -31.27 14.68
N GLY A 16 18.26 -31.44 13.68
CA GLY A 16 17.12 -30.54 13.40
C GLY A 16 17.44 -29.36 12.50
N PHE A 17 18.63 -29.30 11.91
CA PHE A 17 18.96 -28.23 10.97
C PHE A 17 18.43 -28.53 9.56
N ARG A 18 17.96 -27.51 8.86
CA ARG A 18 17.58 -27.61 7.45
C ARG A 18 18.79 -27.40 6.53
N PRO A 19 18.93 -28.18 5.42
CA PRO A 19 20.00 -28.04 4.46
C PRO A 19 20.09 -26.61 3.90
N LYS A 20 21.21 -25.94 4.13
CA LYS A 20 21.52 -24.58 3.63
C LYS A 20 22.99 -24.49 3.20
N LYS A 21 23.35 -23.43 2.52
CA LYS A 21 24.75 -23.23 2.01
C LYS A 21 25.81 -23.32 3.10
N TRP A 22 25.50 -22.96 4.33
CA TRP A 22 26.42 -23.00 5.48
C TRP A 22 26.74 -24.45 5.92
N PHE A 23 25.94 -25.46 5.57
CA PHE A 23 26.23 -26.85 5.94
C PHE A 23 27.65 -27.26 5.59
N LYS A 24 28.09 -26.98 4.36
CA LYS A 24 29.43 -27.32 3.91
C LYS A 24 30.50 -26.71 4.79
N THR A 25 30.42 -25.40 5.02
CA THR A 25 31.39 -24.65 5.84
C THR A 25 31.37 -25.12 7.30
N ALA A 26 30.19 -25.42 7.86
CA ALA A 26 30.09 -25.91 9.23
C ALA A 26 30.71 -27.32 9.39
N ILE A 27 30.41 -28.22 8.45
CA ILE A 27 30.96 -29.60 8.44
C ILE A 27 32.50 -29.54 8.33
N GLU A 28 33.02 -28.75 7.39
CA GLU A 28 34.47 -28.53 7.23
C GLU A 28 35.07 -28.01 8.53
N HIS A 29 34.50 -26.95 9.12
CA HIS A 29 35.00 -26.35 10.36
C HIS A 29 35.02 -27.33 11.53
N ILE A 30 33.95 -28.10 11.75
CA ILE A 30 33.80 -29.05 12.85
C ILE A 30 34.79 -30.20 12.69
N ASN A 31 34.91 -30.77 11.48
CA ASN A 31 35.75 -31.90 11.21
C ASN A 31 37.25 -31.54 11.20
N GLU A 32 37.63 -30.40 10.60
CA GLU A 32 39.03 -29.94 10.57
C GLU A 32 39.55 -29.55 11.95
N ASN A 33 38.72 -28.89 12.76
CA ASN A 33 39.09 -28.51 14.12
C ASN A 33 38.84 -29.63 15.13
N GLN A 34 38.35 -30.80 14.69
CA GLN A 34 38.13 -32.00 15.52
C GLN A 34 37.35 -31.66 16.80
N LEU A 35 36.27 -30.88 16.68
CA LEU A 35 35.44 -30.47 17.81
C LEU A 35 34.82 -31.69 18.49
N ASN A 36 34.75 -31.66 19.84
CA ASN A 36 33.93 -32.60 20.58
C ASN A 36 32.44 -32.23 20.48
N GLU A 37 31.55 -33.08 20.97
CA GLU A 37 30.09 -32.88 20.86
C GLU A 37 29.64 -31.58 21.51
N SER A 38 30.17 -31.23 22.67
CA SER A 38 29.81 -30.00 23.38
C SER A 38 30.20 -28.75 22.58
N ASP A 39 31.43 -28.71 22.08
CA ASP A 39 31.96 -27.58 21.31
C ASP A 39 31.28 -27.48 19.95
N MET A 40 30.94 -28.60 19.31
CA MET A 40 30.12 -28.67 18.09
C MET A 40 28.74 -28.05 18.31
N LEU A 41 28.04 -28.43 19.38
CA LEU A 41 26.75 -27.87 19.69
C LEU A 41 26.79 -26.36 19.95
N VAL A 42 27.80 -25.89 20.69
CA VAL A 42 28.05 -24.46 20.90
C VAL A 42 28.32 -23.75 19.59
N TYR A 43 29.14 -24.32 18.71
CA TYR A 43 29.42 -23.75 17.39
C TYR A 43 28.15 -23.71 16.51
N LEU A 44 27.31 -24.74 16.57
CA LEU A 44 26.07 -24.83 15.80
C LEU A 44 24.98 -23.91 16.30
N GLU A 45 25.04 -23.39 17.54
CA GLU A 45 24.03 -22.42 18.05
C GLU A 45 23.87 -21.21 17.13
N GLN A 46 24.95 -20.70 16.51
CA GLN A 46 24.92 -19.59 15.58
C GLN A 46 24.09 -19.87 14.30
N PHE A 47 23.83 -21.14 13.99
CA PHE A 47 23.06 -21.56 12.83
C PHE A 47 21.66 -22.03 13.20
N LYS A 48 21.30 -22.04 14.49
CA LYS A 48 19.94 -22.30 14.90
C LYS A 48 19.02 -21.25 14.31
N THR A 49 18.19 -21.66 13.38
CA THR A 49 17.10 -20.81 12.90
C THR A 49 16.05 -20.71 14.01
N GLN A 50 15.55 -19.51 14.24
CA GLN A 50 14.36 -19.33 15.07
C GLN A 50 13.23 -20.24 14.55
N PRO A 51 12.41 -20.84 15.45
CA PRO A 51 11.27 -21.63 15.01
C PRO A 51 10.42 -20.80 14.06
N MET A 52 9.95 -21.44 12.96
CA MET A 52 9.06 -20.78 12.01
C MET A 52 7.81 -20.32 12.72
N ILE A 53 7.37 -19.10 12.40
CA ILE A 53 6.09 -18.58 12.86
C ILE A 53 4.98 -19.23 12.04
N GLU A 54 4.13 -19.99 12.72
CA GLU A 54 3.01 -20.68 12.09
C GLU A 54 1.83 -19.73 11.82
N LEU A 55 1.01 -20.08 10.84
CA LEU A 55 -0.27 -19.41 10.59
C LEU A 55 -1.19 -19.57 11.81
N HIS A 56 -2.08 -18.61 12.02
CA HIS A 56 -3.19 -18.80 12.95
C HIS A 56 -4.00 -20.05 12.53
N LYS A 57 -4.33 -20.91 13.48
CA LYS A 57 -5.13 -22.13 13.22
C LYS A 57 -6.50 -21.75 12.65
N GLU A 58 -7.10 -20.70 13.20
CA GLU A 58 -8.35 -20.11 12.73
C GLU A 58 -8.12 -18.66 12.33
N ALA A 59 -8.98 -18.13 11.45
CA ALA A 59 -8.94 -16.74 11.08
C ALA A 59 -9.27 -15.84 12.30
N ILE A 60 -8.48 -14.81 12.51
CA ILE A 60 -8.82 -13.77 13.49
C ILE A 60 -10.17 -13.16 13.10
N PRO A 61 -11.13 -12.97 14.02
CA PRO A 61 -12.40 -12.32 13.74
C PRO A 61 -12.24 -10.93 13.14
N PHE A 62 -13.11 -10.56 12.21
CA PHE A 62 -13.11 -9.27 11.55
C PHE A 62 -14.53 -8.74 11.32
N SER A 63 -14.66 -7.42 11.21
CA SER A 63 -15.95 -6.75 11.00
C SER A 63 -16.34 -6.77 9.53
N ILE A 64 -17.63 -7.02 9.26
CA ILE A 64 -18.21 -7.04 7.91
C ILE A 64 -19.25 -5.93 7.82
N ASN A 65 -18.92 -4.82 7.13
CA ASN A 65 -19.78 -3.65 6.99
C ASN A 65 -20.47 -3.58 5.62
N ILE A 66 -20.38 -4.63 4.82
CA ILE A 66 -21.03 -4.73 3.50
C ILE A 66 -22.28 -5.61 3.59
N LYS A 67 -23.34 -5.20 2.89
CA LYS A 67 -24.57 -5.98 2.70
C LYS A 67 -24.82 -6.17 1.21
N ALA A 68 -25.22 -7.36 0.83
CA ALA A 68 -25.63 -7.67 -0.54
C ALA A 68 -27.15 -7.47 -0.69
N GLU A 69 -27.58 -6.83 -1.78
CA GLU A 69 -28.99 -6.60 -2.10
C GLU A 69 -29.51 -7.57 -3.19
N ASN A 70 -28.61 -8.24 -3.89
CA ASN A 70 -28.93 -9.19 -4.96
C ASN A 70 -27.90 -10.33 -5.05
N GLU A 71 -28.19 -11.37 -5.85
CA GLU A 71 -27.36 -12.57 -5.98
C GLU A 71 -25.92 -12.27 -6.45
N LEU A 72 -25.74 -11.33 -7.40
CA LEU A 72 -24.42 -10.95 -7.89
C LEU A 72 -23.56 -10.31 -6.80
N GLU A 73 -24.18 -9.49 -5.98
CA GLU A 73 -23.51 -8.87 -4.83
C GLU A 73 -23.20 -9.90 -3.77
N GLN A 74 -24.09 -10.88 -3.51
CA GLN A 74 -23.84 -11.99 -2.61
C GLN A 74 -22.59 -12.77 -3.01
N GLU A 75 -22.44 -13.10 -4.31
CA GLU A 75 -21.24 -13.79 -4.79
C GLU A 75 -19.96 -12.97 -4.56
N ASN A 76 -20.01 -11.65 -4.78
CA ASN A 76 -18.88 -10.77 -4.55
C ASN A 76 -18.54 -10.64 -3.06
N VAL A 77 -19.55 -10.45 -2.21
CA VAL A 77 -19.39 -10.38 -0.75
C VAL A 77 -18.80 -11.67 -0.22
N GLN A 78 -19.28 -12.83 -0.69
CA GLN A 78 -18.74 -14.12 -0.27
C GLN A 78 -17.25 -14.27 -0.66
N LYS A 79 -16.87 -13.88 -1.88
CA LYS A 79 -15.46 -13.88 -2.30
C LYS A 79 -14.58 -12.94 -1.46
N VAL A 80 -15.12 -11.78 -1.05
CA VAL A 80 -14.44 -10.86 -0.12
C VAL A 80 -14.22 -11.52 1.23
N ILE A 81 -15.26 -12.15 1.79
CA ILE A 81 -15.20 -12.87 3.08
C ILE A 81 -14.21 -14.03 3.01
N ASP A 82 -14.27 -14.87 1.96
CA ASP A 82 -13.37 -15.99 1.77
C ASP A 82 -11.90 -15.55 1.70
N THR A 83 -11.65 -14.48 0.97
CA THR A 83 -10.32 -13.87 0.88
C THR A 83 -9.85 -13.31 2.23
N MET A 84 -10.71 -12.60 2.95
CA MET A 84 -10.35 -12.09 4.28
C MET A 84 -10.08 -13.21 5.28
N ASN A 85 -10.85 -14.30 5.27
CA ASN A 85 -10.58 -15.48 6.12
C ASN A 85 -9.17 -16.05 5.91
N VAL A 86 -8.63 -15.98 4.69
CA VAL A 86 -7.25 -16.40 4.40
C VAL A 86 -6.24 -15.35 4.89
N VAL A 87 -6.49 -14.07 4.64
CA VAL A 87 -5.63 -12.96 5.11
C VAL A 87 -5.52 -12.97 6.64
N MET A 88 -6.65 -13.17 7.33
CA MET A 88 -6.72 -13.15 8.80
C MET A 88 -6.06 -14.35 9.49
N LYS A 89 -5.55 -15.34 8.73
CA LYS A 89 -4.66 -16.39 9.24
C LYS A 89 -3.18 -16.00 9.27
N THR A 90 -2.81 -14.84 8.73
CA THR A 90 -1.43 -14.37 8.73
C THR A 90 -0.96 -14.08 10.16
N PRO A 91 0.21 -14.59 10.59
CA PRO A 91 0.62 -14.62 12.00
C PRO A 91 0.67 -13.27 12.71
N THR A 92 0.99 -12.21 11.97
CA THR A 92 1.13 -10.84 12.50
C THR A 92 -0.21 -10.10 12.60
N VAL A 93 -1.27 -10.63 11.98
CA VAL A 93 -2.58 -9.98 11.90
C VAL A 93 -3.33 -10.12 13.22
N VAL A 94 -3.90 -9.03 13.71
CA VAL A 94 -4.60 -8.95 15.01
C VAL A 94 -6.03 -8.43 14.88
N ALA A 95 -6.39 -7.71 13.81
CA ALA A 95 -7.74 -7.22 13.56
C ALA A 95 -7.98 -6.99 12.07
N GLY A 96 -9.24 -6.96 11.65
CA GLY A 96 -9.63 -6.68 10.27
C GLY A 96 -11.03 -6.08 10.15
N SER A 97 -11.27 -5.37 9.06
CA SER A 97 -12.58 -4.82 8.72
C SER A 97 -12.79 -4.79 7.21
N ILE A 98 -14.01 -5.03 6.77
CA ILE A 98 -14.46 -4.91 5.38
C ILE A 98 -15.40 -3.71 5.30
N MET A 99 -15.09 -2.74 4.41
CA MET A 99 -15.89 -1.54 4.17
C MET A 99 -17.12 -1.85 3.30
N PRO A 100 -18.15 -0.98 3.31
CA PRO A 100 -19.40 -1.18 2.57
C PRO A 100 -19.23 -1.31 1.05
N ASP A 101 -18.16 -0.75 0.48
CA ASP A 101 -17.83 -0.77 -0.94
C ASP A 101 -16.81 -1.86 -1.31
N ALA A 102 -16.59 -2.86 -0.46
CA ALA A 102 -15.57 -3.86 -0.69
C ALA A 102 -15.84 -4.73 -1.93
N CYS A 103 -14.77 -5.02 -2.66
CA CYS A 103 -14.83 -5.94 -3.79
C CYS A 103 -13.57 -6.82 -3.90
N PRO A 104 -13.70 -8.04 -4.47
CA PRO A 104 -12.57 -8.95 -4.61
C PRO A 104 -11.51 -8.39 -5.57
N THR A 105 -10.24 -8.71 -5.30
CA THR A 105 -9.14 -8.34 -6.18
C THR A 105 -8.02 -9.37 -6.08
N GLY A 106 -7.44 -9.73 -7.22
CA GLY A 106 -6.35 -10.70 -7.28
C GLY A 106 -6.74 -12.13 -6.88
N PRO A 107 -5.74 -12.99 -6.65
CA PRO A 107 -5.97 -14.36 -6.17
C PRO A 107 -6.44 -14.38 -4.71
N ILE A 108 -7.02 -15.49 -4.30
CA ILE A 108 -7.49 -15.73 -2.92
C ILE A 108 -6.36 -15.44 -1.91
N GLY A 109 -6.68 -14.79 -0.81
CA GLY A 109 -5.70 -14.34 0.18
C GLY A 109 -5.04 -12.99 -0.13
N THR A 110 -5.40 -12.31 -1.24
CA THR A 110 -5.03 -10.92 -1.46
C THR A 110 -6.05 -10.02 -0.75
N ILE A 111 -5.60 -9.07 0.05
CA ILE A 111 -6.51 -8.12 0.71
C ILE A 111 -7.49 -7.53 -0.32
N PRO A 112 -8.81 -7.57 -0.09
CA PRO A 112 -9.79 -6.98 -1.02
C PRO A 112 -9.66 -5.46 -1.07
N VAL A 113 -10.15 -4.84 -2.13
CA VAL A 113 -10.45 -3.40 -2.09
C VAL A 113 -11.55 -3.17 -1.05
N GLY A 114 -11.49 -2.10 -0.28
CA GLY A 114 -12.35 -1.88 0.88
C GLY A 114 -11.94 -2.72 2.12
N GLY A 115 -10.77 -3.34 2.10
CA GLY A 115 -10.22 -4.08 3.24
C GLY A 115 -9.28 -3.24 4.09
N VAL A 116 -9.41 -3.38 5.41
CA VAL A 116 -8.47 -2.87 6.41
C VAL A 116 -7.97 -4.03 7.26
N VAL A 117 -6.66 -4.15 7.41
CA VAL A 117 -6.01 -5.21 8.20
C VAL A 117 -4.99 -4.58 9.14
N VAL A 118 -5.09 -4.92 10.41
CA VAL A 118 -4.15 -4.47 11.44
C VAL A 118 -3.16 -5.58 11.73
N ALA A 119 -1.88 -5.26 11.61
CA ALA A 119 -0.78 -6.15 11.93
C ALA A 119 0.08 -5.58 13.05
N LYS A 120 0.69 -6.45 13.86
CA LYS A 120 1.57 -6.06 14.95
C LYS A 120 3.02 -6.15 14.52
N ASN A 121 3.79 -5.05 14.70
CA ASN A 121 5.22 -4.96 14.37
C ASN A 121 5.58 -5.45 12.95
N ALA A 122 4.68 -5.30 11.99
CA ALA A 122 4.84 -5.84 10.65
C ALA A 122 4.28 -4.92 9.57
N ILE A 123 5.06 -4.71 8.52
CA ILE A 123 4.62 -4.01 7.31
C ILE A 123 4.44 -5.02 6.18
N HIS A 124 3.23 -5.11 5.64
CA HIS A 124 2.87 -6.00 4.55
C HIS A 124 2.75 -5.22 3.23
N PRO A 125 3.76 -5.23 2.36
CA PRO A 125 3.68 -4.47 1.11
C PRO A 125 2.49 -4.89 0.24
N GLY A 126 2.14 -6.17 0.22
CA GLY A 126 0.98 -6.68 -0.51
C GLY A 126 -0.38 -6.18 0.00
N MET A 127 -0.44 -5.69 1.25
CA MET A 127 -1.70 -5.23 1.86
C MET A 127 -1.97 -3.73 1.68
N HIS A 128 -0.99 -2.92 1.27
CA HIS A 128 -1.20 -1.50 0.95
C HIS A 128 -1.29 -1.21 -0.55
N SER A 129 -1.22 -2.24 -1.41
CA SER A 129 -1.27 -2.11 -2.87
C SER A 129 0.01 -1.58 -3.54
N ALA A 130 0.19 -1.93 -4.82
CA ALA A 130 1.25 -1.38 -5.66
C ALA A 130 1.06 0.12 -5.98
N ASP A 131 -0.19 0.59 -5.94
CA ASP A 131 -0.52 2.01 -6.03
C ASP A 131 -0.49 2.65 -4.65
N ILE A 132 0.73 2.71 -4.10
CA ILE A 132 1.01 3.27 -2.77
C ILE A 132 0.45 4.68 -2.69
N CYS A 133 -0.29 4.97 -1.62
CA CYS A 133 -0.84 6.29 -1.36
C CYS A 133 -1.77 6.79 -2.49
N CYS A 134 -2.55 5.87 -3.14
CA CYS A 134 -3.65 6.33 -3.98
C CYS A 134 -4.57 7.22 -3.15
N SER A 135 -4.92 8.37 -3.69
CA SER A 135 -5.51 9.46 -2.90
C SER A 135 -6.34 10.39 -3.77
N VAL A 136 -7.15 11.17 -3.12
CA VAL A 136 -7.95 12.22 -3.74
C VAL A 136 -7.60 13.57 -3.13
N MET A 137 -7.52 14.60 -3.98
CA MET A 137 -7.36 15.99 -3.55
C MET A 137 -8.48 16.83 -4.16
N LEU A 138 -9.08 17.70 -3.34
CA LEU A 138 -10.02 18.71 -3.78
C LEU A 138 -9.39 20.10 -3.63
N SER A 139 -9.59 20.96 -4.64
CA SER A 139 -9.40 22.42 -4.53
C SER A 139 -10.65 23.18 -4.93
N ASP A 140 -11.01 24.16 -4.12
CA ASP A 140 -12.12 25.09 -4.34
C ASP A 140 -11.62 26.31 -5.10
N PHE A 141 -12.13 26.55 -6.30
CA PHE A 141 -11.80 27.67 -7.18
C PHE A 141 -12.80 28.84 -7.10
N GLY A 142 -13.66 28.84 -6.06
CA GLY A 142 -14.68 29.88 -5.93
C GLY A 142 -15.71 29.86 -7.07
N LYS A 143 -16.20 31.03 -7.45
CA LYS A 143 -17.22 31.22 -8.50
C LYS A 143 -16.65 31.24 -9.93
N MET A 144 -15.64 30.45 -10.20
CA MET A 144 -15.07 30.32 -11.55
C MET A 144 -16.01 29.52 -12.47
N ASP A 145 -15.94 29.79 -13.77
CA ASP A 145 -16.59 28.93 -14.77
C ASP A 145 -15.89 27.54 -14.78
N PRO A 146 -16.62 26.45 -14.57
CA PRO A 146 -16.07 25.10 -14.58
C PRO A 146 -15.31 24.76 -15.88
N LYS A 147 -15.76 25.30 -17.03
CA LYS A 147 -15.09 25.08 -18.32
C LYS A 147 -13.70 25.70 -18.36
N ILE A 148 -13.52 26.91 -17.82
CA ILE A 148 -12.23 27.58 -17.75
C ILE A 148 -11.26 26.75 -16.90
N VAL A 149 -11.71 26.26 -15.74
CA VAL A 149 -10.89 25.43 -14.85
C VAL A 149 -10.53 24.09 -15.54
N MET A 150 -11.49 23.47 -16.24
CA MET A 150 -11.27 22.22 -16.96
C MET A 150 -10.25 22.38 -18.09
N ASP A 151 -10.37 23.41 -18.91
CA ASP A 151 -9.45 23.67 -20.02
C ASP A 151 -8.03 23.94 -19.49
N ALA A 152 -7.90 24.69 -18.38
CA ALA A 152 -6.62 24.95 -17.73
C ALA A 152 -6.00 23.66 -17.13
N ALA A 153 -6.80 22.85 -16.46
CA ALA A 153 -6.37 21.58 -15.89
C ALA A 153 -5.88 20.61 -16.97
N HIS A 154 -6.62 20.50 -18.07
CA HIS A 154 -6.23 19.67 -19.21
C HIS A 154 -4.91 20.13 -19.84
N ALA A 155 -4.69 21.45 -19.93
CA ALA A 155 -3.46 22.02 -20.49
C ALA A 155 -2.25 21.96 -19.54
N SER A 156 -2.47 21.81 -18.22
CA SER A 156 -1.40 21.77 -17.21
C SER A 156 -0.97 20.37 -16.83
N THR A 157 -1.81 19.37 -17.08
CA THR A 157 -1.65 18.01 -16.59
C THR A 157 -1.24 17.06 -17.72
N HIS A 158 -0.45 16.03 -17.36
CA HIS A 158 -0.14 14.92 -18.24
C HIS A 158 -1.05 13.73 -17.92
N PHE A 159 -1.88 13.32 -18.88
CA PHE A 159 -2.73 12.13 -18.79
C PHE A 159 -2.07 10.94 -19.52
N GLY A 160 -2.52 9.73 -19.17
CA GLY A 160 -2.03 8.50 -19.77
C GLY A 160 -0.78 7.93 -19.11
N GLY A 161 -0.20 6.93 -19.75
CA GLY A 161 1.01 6.28 -19.30
C GLY A 161 2.26 7.14 -19.47
N GLY A 162 3.35 6.73 -18.82
CA GLY A 162 4.62 7.46 -18.88
C GLY A 162 4.67 8.67 -17.94
N GLY A 163 5.54 9.61 -18.24
CA GLY A 163 5.74 10.82 -17.48
C GLY A 163 6.12 11.98 -18.38
N ARG A 164 6.39 13.15 -17.83
CA ARG A 164 6.68 14.38 -18.56
C ARG A 164 8.01 14.30 -19.29
N GLU A 165 8.07 14.89 -20.47
CA GLU A 165 9.34 15.13 -21.18
C GLU A 165 10.23 16.08 -20.37
N ARG A 166 11.55 16.01 -20.59
CA ARG A 166 12.53 16.73 -19.76
C ARG A 166 12.27 18.24 -19.68
N ASN A 167 11.84 18.84 -20.79
CA ASN A 167 11.60 20.28 -20.87
C ASN A 167 10.26 20.73 -20.24
N ASP A 168 9.35 19.75 -19.98
CA ASP A 168 8.02 20.00 -19.41
C ASP A 168 7.94 19.57 -17.95
N GLN A 169 9.05 19.12 -17.34
CA GLN A 169 9.07 18.71 -15.94
C GLN A 169 8.94 19.93 -15.03
N TYR A 170 8.08 19.77 -14.02
CA TYR A 170 7.97 20.75 -12.97
C TYR A 170 9.21 20.79 -12.09
N HIS A 171 9.41 21.94 -11.42
CA HIS A 171 10.44 22.06 -10.40
C HIS A 171 10.24 21.01 -9.30
N PHE A 172 11.29 20.27 -8.99
CA PHE A 172 11.25 19.27 -7.94
C PHE A 172 11.63 19.92 -6.61
N PRO A 173 10.74 19.92 -5.59
CA PRO A 173 11.00 20.60 -4.32
C PRO A 173 12.29 20.10 -3.66
N LYS A 174 13.06 21.04 -3.09
CA LYS A 174 14.36 20.75 -2.48
C LYS A 174 14.21 19.80 -1.28
N GLU A 175 13.24 20.06 -0.41
CA GLU A 175 12.95 19.29 0.78
C GLU A 175 12.60 17.85 0.44
N LEU A 176 11.86 17.67 -0.65
CA LEU A 176 11.50 16.34 -1.14
C LEU A 176 12.72 15.60 -1.72
N LEU A 177 13.61 16.32 -2.43
CA LEU A 177 14.87 15.73 -2.92
C LEU A 177 15.75 15.27 -1.74
N GLU A 178 15.93 16.11 -0.74
CA GLU A 178 16.69 15.80 0.47
C GLU A 178 16.11 14.57 1.19
N ALA A 179 14.78 14.44 1.26
CA ALA A 179 14.12 13.25 1.84
C ALA A 179 14.39 11.97 1.02
N PHE A 180 14.39 12.04 -0.32
CA PHE A 180 14.78 10.92 -1.16
C PHE A 180 16.25 10.52 -0.96
N GLU A 181 17.14 11.51 -0.85
CA GLU A 181 18.59 11.29 -0.67
C GLU A 181 18.94 10.76 0.73
N ALA A 182 18.15 11.10 1.75
CA ALA A 182 18.34 10.63 3.12
C ALA A 182 17.94 9.15 3.32
N ASN A 183 16.99 8.63 2.53
CA ASN A 183 16.50 7.26 2.69
C ASN A 183 17.33 6.25 1.87
N LYS A 184 17.86 5.21 2.48
CA LYS A 184 18.76 4.22 1.84
C LYS A 184 18.10 3.47 0.66
N ILE A 185 16.78 3.28 0.69
CA ILE A 185 16.05 2.59 -0.38
C ILE A 185 15.85 3.52 -1.58
N LEU A 186 15.54 4.80 -1.33
CA LEU A 186 15.17 5.80 -2.34
C LEU A 186 16.37 6.57 -2.88
N ASN A 187 17.49 6.63 -2.15
CA ASN A 187 18.75 7.27 -2.57
C ASN A 187 19.37 6.54 -3.75
N ASN A 188 18.74 6.68 -4.90
CA ASN A 188 19.12 6.02 -6.13
C ASN A 188 18.73 6.90 -7.31
N LYS A 189 19.65 7.13 -8.23
CA LYS A 189 19.42 7.95 -9.44
C LYS A 189 18.15 7.58 -10.20
N ASN A 190 17.85 6.28 -10.29
CA ASN A 190 16.65 5.79 -10.98
C ASN A 190 15.36 6.20 -10.25
N PHE A 191 15.29 6.09 -8.90
CA PHE A 191 14.12 6.56 -8.15
C PHE A 191 13.90 8.06 -8.32
N ILE A 192 14.95 8.87 -8.13
CA ILE A 192 14.87 10.33 -8.21
C ILE A 192 14.48 10.78 -9.63
N GLN A 193 15.05 10.17 -10.67
CA GLN A 193 14.68 10.48 -12.06
C GLN A 193 13.22 10.15 -12.36
N VAL A 194 12.72 8.98 -11.89
CA VAL A 194 11.32 8.60 -12.05
C VAL A 194 10.41 9.54 -11.29
N ALA A 195 10.76 9.91 -10.05
CA ALA A 195 10.00 10.86 -9.25
C ALA A 195 9.88 12.23 -9.92
N ARG A 196 10.99 12.76 -10.48
CA ARG A 196 11.00 14.00 -11.26
C ARG A 196 10.13 13.91 -12.51
N LYS A 197 10.29 12.83 -13.27
CA LYS A 197 9.56 12.61 -14.54
C LYS A 197 8.05 12.52 -14.34
N HIS A 198 7.61 11.97 -13.22
CA HIS A 198 6.19 11.75 -12.95
C HIS A 198 5.52 12.86 -12.11
N LEU A 199 6.25 13.86 -11.65
CA LEU A 199 5.67 14.99 -10.92
C LEU A 199 4.74 15.80 -11.85
N GLY A 200 3.53 16.10 -11.40
CA GLY A 200 2.50 16.78 -12.18
C GLY A 200 1.81 15.87 -13.22
N THR A 201 1.75 14.54 -12.98
CA THR A 201 1.07 13.62 -13.89
C THR A 201 -0.14 12.97 -13.24
N GLN A 202 -1.26 12.95 -13.97
CA GLN A 202 -2.52 12.32 -13.55
C GLN A 202 -2.49 10.80 -13.74
N GLY A 203 -1.91 10.33 -14.85
CA GLY A 203 -1.89 8.91 -15.20
C GLY A 203 -3.14 8.44 -15.94
N ASP A 204 -3.42 7.13 -15.79
CA ASP A 204 -4.46 6.40 -16.50
C ASP A 204 -5.19 5.40 -15.59
N GLY A 205 -5.97 4.51 -16.17
CA GLY A 205 -6.67 3.43 -15.45
C GLY A 205 -7.88 3.93 -14.67
N ASN A 206 -7.84 3.80 -13.34
CA ASN A 206 -8.85 4.30 -12.41
C ASN A 206 -8.57 5.73 -11.93
N HIS A 207 -7.44 6.32 -12.32
CA HIS A 207 -7.10 7.69 -12.01
C HIS A 207 -7.94 8.67 -12.85
N PHE A 208 -8.38 9.74 -12.26
CA PHE A 208 -9.20 10.75 -12.93
C PHE A 208 -8.93 12.16 -12.42
N LEU A 209 -9.26 13.13 -13.25
CA LEU A 209 -9.43 14.53 -12.91
C LEU A 209 -10.87 14.89 -13.16
N PHE A 210 -11.53 15.50 -12.20
CA PHE A 210 -12.93 15.89 -12.25
C PHE A 210 -13.08 17.37 -11.93
N ILE A 211 -13.88 18.06 -12.72
CA ILE A 211 -14.33 19.43 -12.44
C ILE A 211 -15.85 19.40 -12.28
N GLY A 212 -16.32 19.95 -11.19
CA GLY A 212 -17.75 20.00 -10.88
C GLY A 212 -18.12 21.21 -10.05
N THR A 213 -19.41 21.37 -9.80
CA THR A 213 -19.94 22.46 -8.98
C THR A 213 -20.47 21.92 -7.66
N SER A 214 -20.03 22.50 -6.57
CA SER A 214 -20.53 22.19 -5.23
C SER A 214 -22.02 22.52 -5.12
N LYS A 215 -22.85 21.55 -4.77
CA LYS A 215 -24.30 21.79 -4.52
C LYS A 215 -24.53 22.71 -3.32
N LYS A 216 -23.60 22.76 -2.36
CA LYS A 216 -23.73 23.57 -1.13
C LYS A 216 -23.35 25.02 -1.36
N THR A 217 -22.24 25.29 -2.07
CA THR A 217 -21.68 26.64 -2.22
C THR A 217 -21.90 27.21 -3.63
N GLY A 218 -22.11 26.35 -4.63
CA GLY A 218 -22.12 26.73 -6.04
C GLY A 218 -20.71 27.12 -6.57
N ASN A 219 -19.65 26.79 -5.84
CA ASN A 219 -18.28 27.00 -6.25
C ASN A 219 -17.82 25.89 -7.17
N THR A 220 -16.85 26.20 -8.02
CA THR A 220 -16.20 25.22 -8.90
C THR A 220 -15.14 24.46 -8.13
N MET A 221 -15.25 23.14 -8.13
CA MET A 221 -14.37 22.22 -7.46
C MET A 221 -13.55 21.44 -8.48
N MET A 222 -12.24 21.38 -8.27
CA MET A 222 -11.35 20.48 -8.99
C MET A 222 -10.95 19.33 -8.07
N ILE A 223 -11.13 18.09 -8.53
CA ILE A 223 -10.75 16.89 -7.81
C ILE A 223 -9.82 16.06 -8.68
N THR A 224 -8.69 15.65 -8.11
CA THR A 224 -7.79 14.68 -8.73
C THR A 224 -7.74 13.39 -7.91
N HIS A 225 -7.69 12.25 -8.59
CA HIS A 225 -7.51 10.93 -8.02
C HIS A 225 -6.32 10.24 -8.70
N HIS A 226 -5.26 10.04 -7.99
CA HIS A 226 -4.08 9.26 -8.43
C HIS A 226 -3.24 8.82 -7.23
N GLY A 227 -2.33 7.89 -7.45
CA GLY A 227 -1.37 7.43 -6.46
C GLY A 227 0.06 7.87 -6.80
N SER A 228 1.02 7.13 -6.26
CA SER A 228 2.45 7.41 -6.35
C SER A 228 3.08 7.09 -7.70
N ARG A 229 2.29 6.81 -8.72
CA ARG A 229 2.76 6.59 -10.09
C ARG A 229 3.87 5.50 -10.13
N ALA A 230 4.76 5.56 -11.11
CA ALA A 230 5.84 4.59 -11.25
C ALA A 230 6.86 4.61 -10.09
N VAL A 231 6.95 5.69 -9.32
CA VAL A 231 7.90 5.74 -8.20
C VAL A 231 7.45 4.85 -7.05
N GLY A 232 6.16 4.86 -6.72
CA GLY A 232 5.60 3.95 -5.72
C GLY A 232 5.58 2.49 -6.18
N ALA A 233 5.25 2.23 -7.44
CA ALA A 233 5.33 0.87 -7.99
C ALA A 233 6.74 0.25 -7.83
N LYS A 234 7.81 1.05 -8.02
CA LYS A 234 9.18 0.60 -7.76
C LYS A 234 9.45 0.30 -6.29
N LEU A 235 8.92 1.12 -5.37
CA LEU A 235 9.05 0.86 -3.94
C LEU A 235 8.28 -0.41 -3.53
N TYR A 236 7.07 -0.59 -4.07
CA TYR A 236 6.28 -1.80 -3.88
C TYR A 236 7.06 -3.07 -4.29
N ASP A 237 7.66 -3.09 -5.48
CA ASP A 237 8.45 -4.23 -5.97
C ASP A 237 9.64 -4.54 -5.05
N LYS A 238 10.30 -3.50 -4.53
CA LYS A 238 11.37 -3.69 -3.53
C LYS A 238 10.83 -4.25 -2.22
N GLY A 239 9.75 -3.67 -1.70
CA GLY A 239 9.08 -4.14 -0.48
C GLY A 239 8.65 -5.60 -0.57
N MET A 240 8.02 -6.00 -1.69
CA MET A 240 7.63 -7.39 -1.91
C MET A 240 8.81 -8.35 -1.95
N LYS A 241 9.96 -7.96 -2.53
CA LYS A 241 11.19 -8.77 -2.52
C LYS A 241 11.79 -8.90 -1.13
N MET A 242 11.78 -7.82 -0.35
CA MET A 242 12.23 -7.83 1.05
C MET A 242 11.32 -8.71 1.91
N ALA A 243 10.01 -8.53 1.83
CA ALA A 243 9.03 -9.32 2.54
C ALA A 243 9.11 -10.82 2.18
N GLU A 244 9.29 -11.17 0.90
CA GLU A 244 9.45 -12.56 0.45
C GLU A 244 10.71 -13.21 1.01
N ARG A 245 11.81 -12.45 1.19
CA ARG A 245 13.01 -12.97 1.84
C ARG A 245 12.70 -13.30 3.30
N PHE A 246 12.11 -12.36 4.06
CA PHE A 246 11.74 -12.62 5.45
C PHE A 246 10.75 -13.79 5.55
N ARG A 247 9.73 -13.86 4.69
CA ARG A 247 8.79 -14.98 4.68
C ARG A 247 9.48 -16.34 4.63
N LYS A 248 10.48 -16.51 3.76
CA LYS A 248 11.24 -17.76 3.65
C LYS A 248 12.07 -18.08 4.89
N GLU A 249 12.45 -17.05 5.65
CA GLU A 249 13.30 -17.21 6.84
C GLU A 249 12.48 -17.43 8.11
N ILE A 250 11.29 -16.80 8.22
CA ILE A 250 10.55 -16.75 9.48
C ILE A 250 9.14 -17.35 9.43
N SER A 251 8.50 -17.49 8.24
CA SER A 251 7.12 -18.01 8.11
C SER A 251 6.84 -18.51 6.68
N GLU A 252 7.39 -19.66 6.31
CA GLU A 252 7.34 -20.19 4.94
C GLU A 252 5.92 -20.49 4.47
N ASP A 253 5.03 -20.86 5.40
CA ASP A 253 3.62 -21.20 5.11
C ASP A 253 2.74 -19.97 4.83
N THR A 254 3.19 -18.78 5.19
CA THR A 254 2.48 -17.54 4.83
C THR A 254 2.45 -17.38 3.31
N LEU A 255 1.31 -16.96 2.76
CA LEU A 255 1.19 -16.67 1.34
C LEU A 255 2.11 -15.52 0.94
N LYS A 256 2.70 -15.59 -0.26
CA LYS A 256 3.64 -14.59 -0.76
C LYS A 256 3.05 -13.17 -0.76
N GLN A 257 1.78 -13.00 -1.11
CA GLN A 257 1.10 -11.70 -1.09
C GLN A 257 0.87 -11.17 0.33
N ASN A 258 0.95 -12.02 1.36
CA ASN A 258 0.82 -11.67 2.77
C ASN A 258 2.17 -11.67 3.50
N ALA A 259 3.28 -11.79 2.77
CA ALA A 259 4.61 -11.66 3.33
C ALA A 259 4.80 -10.27 3.97
N TRP A 260 5.62 -10.19 5.02
CA TRP A 260 5.86 -8.95 5.74
C TRP A 260 7.34 -8.65 5.95
N ILE A 261 7.60 -7.40 6.25
CA ILE A 261 8.89 -6.89 6.70
C ILE A 261 8.73 -6.61 8.21
N PRO A 262 9.47 -7.28 9.10
CA PRO A 262 9.43 -7.00 10.53
C PRO A 262 9.90 -5.56 10.81
N PHE A 263 9.10 -4.78 11.53
CA PHE A 263 9.36 -3.35 11.72
C PHE A 263 10.57 -3.08 12.62
N GLU A 264 10.86 -3.97 13.57
CA GLU A 264 12.03 -3.87 14.46
C GLU A 264 13.38 -4.00 13.74
N THR A 265 13.39 -4.46 12.49
CA THR A 265 14.60 -4.54 11.67
C THR A 265 14.97 -3.19 11.07
N GLU A 266 16.25 -2.97 10.79
CA GLU A 266 16.70 -1.78 10.06
C GLU A 266 15.98 -1.63 8.73
N GLU A 267 15.78 -2.71 8.01
CA GLU A 267 15.05 -2.72 6.73
C GLU A 267 13.58 -2.38 6.87
N GLY A 268 12.94 -2.78 7.98
CA GLY A 268 11.56 -2.42 8.29
C GLY A 268 11.41 -0.92 8.54
N GLN A 269 12.32 -0.34 9.28
CA GLN A 269 12.36 1.10 9.55
C GLN A 269 12.63 1.91 8.27
N GLU A 270 13.63 1.49 7.49
CA GLU A 270 13.96 2.12 6.21
C GLU A 270 12.79 2.04 5.21
N TYR A 271 12.07 0.92 5.18
CA TYR A 271 10.90 0.77 4.30
C TYR A 271 9.74 1.66 4.78
N TRP A 272 9.52 1.76 6.09
CA TRP A 272 8.55 2.69 6.67
C TRP A 272 8.84 4.14 6.30
N ASP A 273 10.09 4.57 6.46
CA ASP A 273 10.52 5.92 6.12
C ASP A 273 10.38 6.19 4.61
N ALA A 274 10.71 5.20 3.77
CA ALA A 274 10.49 5.29 2.34
C ALA A 274 9.00 5.48 1.98
N LEU A 275 8.08 4.80 2.69
CA LEU A 275 6.64 4.99 2.51
C LEU A 275 6.21 6.43 2.84
N GLN A 276 6.75 7.04 3.92
CA GLN A 276 6.44 8.43 4.27
C GLN A 276 6.94 9.42 3.20
N VAL A 277 8.13 9.20 2.64
CA VAL A 277 8.65 10.01 1.52
C VAL A 277 7.76 9.88 0.27
N ILE A 278 7.32 8.67 -0.06
CA ILE A 278 6.40 8.45 -1.20
C ILE A 278 5.03 9.09 -0.93
N ARG A 279 4.53 9.07 0.31
CA ARG A 279 3.30 9.76 0.72
C ARG A 279 3.41 11.28 0.48
N ALA A 280 4.51 11.88 0.95
CA ALA A 280 4.79 13.30 0.74
C ALA A 280 4.91 13.64 -0.76
N TRP A 281 5.60 12.80 -1.53
CA TRP A 281 5.70 12.95 -2.98
C TRP A 281 4.33 12.88 -3.67
N THR A 282 3.48 11.94 -3.28
CA THR A 282 2.14 11.78 -3.88
C THR A 282 1.27 13.02 -3.60
N LYS A 283 1.28 13.52 -2.36
CA LYS A 283 0.60 14.77 -2.02
C LYS A 283 1.12 15.95 -2.85
N GLN A 284 2.45 16.05 -3.01
CA GLN A 284 3.09 17.08 -3.84
C GLN A 284 2.72 16.93 -5.32
N ASN A 285 2.51 15.72 -5.82
CA ASN A 285 2.05 15.50 -7.20
C ASN A 285 0.64 16.10 -7.42
N HIS A 286 -0.30 15.90 -6.47
CA HIS A 286 -1.60 16.56 -6.49
C HIS A 286 -1.47 18.08 -6.44
N ILE A 287 -0.70 18.61 -5.48
CA ILE A 287 -0.48 20.06 -5.32
C ILE A 287 0.04 20.66 -6.62
N CYS A 288 1.01 20.03 -7.25
CA CYS A 288 1.60 20.50 -8.50
C CYS A 288 0.56 20.65 -9.62
N ILE A 289 -0.34 19.67 -9.78
CA ILE A 289 -1.42 19.71 -10.79
C ILE A 289 -2.40 20.85 -10.50
N HIS A 290 -2.84 20.97 -9.23
CA HIS A 290 -3.82 21.96 -8.81
C HIS A 290 -3.26 23.40 -8.89
N ASP A 291 -2.03 23.61 -8.43
CA ASP A 291 -1.38 24.92 -8.46
C ASP A 291 -1.10 25.37 -9.90
N ALA A 292 -0.58 24.48 -10.75
CA ALA A 292 -0.36 24.80 -12.16
C ALA A 292 -1.67 25.14 -12.90
N THR A 293 -2.78 24.51 -12.51
CA THR A 293 -4.11 24.86 -13.04
C THR A 293 -4.52 26.27 -12.59
N ALA A 294 -4.39 26.57 -11.30
CA ALA A 294 -4.73 27.86 -10.74
C ALA A 294 -3.85 29.00 -11.34
N GLU A 295 -2.55 28.79 -11.42
CA GLU A 295 -1.60 29.74 -12.01
C GLU A 295 -1.96 30.08 -13.46
N LYS A 296 -2.31 29.08 -14.27
CA LYS A 296 -2.62 29.24 -15.69
C LYS A 296 -3.82 30.17 -15.95
N ILE A 297 -4.75 30.27 -15.00
CA ILE A 297 -5.95 31.10 -15.10
C ILE A 297 -5.95 32.26 -14.08
N SER A 298 -4.84 32.48 -13.40
CA SER A 298 -4.68 33.50 -12.34
C SER A 298 -5.76 33.39 -11.26
N ALA A 299 -6.15 32.17 -10.92
CA ALA A 299 -7.17 31.89 -9.89
C ALA A 299 -6.53 31.70 -8.52
N THR A 300 -7.28 32.02 -7.46
CA THR A 300 -6.93 31.69 -6.07
C THR A 300 -7.70 30.43 -5.67
N ILE A 301 -7.00 29.49 -5.04
CA ILE A 301 -7.63 28.33 -4.41
C ILE A 301 -8.10 28.77 -3.02
N GLU A 302 -9.42 28.77 -2.80
CA GLU A 302 -10.04 29.20 -1.55
C GLU A 302 -9.89 28.17 -0.43
N ASN A 303 -9.94 26.88 -0.77
CA ASN A 303 -9.78 25.78 0.16
C ASN A 303 -9.20 24.55 -0.57
N ARG A 304 -8.48 23.71 0.18
CA ARG A 304 -7.91 22.46 -0.32
C ARG A 304 -7.88 21.44 0.79
N PHE A 305 -8.27 20.20 0.46
CA PHE A 305 -8.01 19.06 1.34
C PHE A 305 -7.70 17.80 0.53
N TRP A 306 -7.08 16.84 1.19
CA TRP A 306 -6.53 15.63 0.58
C TRP A 306 -6.73 14.44 1.50
N ASN A 307 -7.05 13.27 0.97
CA ASN A 307 -7.13 12.03 1.72
C ASN A 307 -6.69 10.82 0.90
N GLU A 308 -5.84 10.02 1.50
CA GLU A 308 -5.36 8.75 0.94
C GLU A 308 -6.28 7.58 1.30
N HIS A 309 -6.21 6.49 0.50
CA HIS A 309 -7.01 5.28 0.70
C HIS A 309 -6.29 3.96 0.37
N ASN A 310 -5.00 4.00 0.00
CA ASN A 310 -4.13 2.83 -0.17
C ASN A 310 -2.81 3.11 0.54
N PHE A 311 -2.77 2.88 1.83
CA PHE A 311 -1.56 3.15 2.60
C PHE A 311 -1.47 2.26 3.84
N VAL A 312 -0.37 2.36 4.57
CA VAL A 312 -0.19 1.77 5.89
C VAL A 312 0.01 2.88 6.91
N PHE A 313 -0.78 2.85 7.99
CA PHE A 313 -0.76 3.81 9.07
C PHE A 313 -0.24 3.13 10.33
N LYS A 314 0.37 3.89 11.24
CA LYS A 314 1.00 3.33 12.45
C LYS A 314 0.44 4.01 13.70
N ASP A 315 0.08 3.18 14.68
CA ASP A 315 -0.27 3.60 16.03
C ASP A 315 0.42 2.65 17.03
N GLY A 316 1.42 3.16 17.73
CA GLY A 316 2.25 2.33 18.59
C GLY A 316 2.98 1.22 17.82
N ASP A 317 2.71 -0.03 18.16
CA ASP A 317 3.21 -1.24 17.51
C ASP A 317 2.23 -1.83 16.46
N LEU A 318 1.11 -1.16 16.23
CA LEU A 318 0.07 -1.57 15.29
C LEU A 318 0.22 -0.86 13.94
N PHE A 319 0.12 -1.63 12.87
CA PHE A 319 0.19 -1.19 11.49
C PHE A 319 -1.13 -1.46 10.78
N TYR A 320 -1.84 -0.40 10.42
CA TYR A 320 -3.15 -0.45 9.76
C TYR A 320 -2.94 -0.38 8.25
N HIS A 321 -3.10 -1.51 7.59
CA HIS A 321 -3.01 -1.62 6.13
C HIS A 321 -4.38 -1.39 5.53
N ALA A 322 -4.53 -0.31 4.77
CA ALA A 322 -5.78 0.03 4.09
C ALA A 322 -5.61 -0.08 2.58
N LYS A 323 -6.55 -0.76 1.93
CA LYS A 323 -6.65 -0.84 0.48
C LYS A 323 -8.06 -0.47 0.05
N GLY A 324 -8.21 0.73 -0.53
CA GLY A 324 -9.52 1.30 -0.85
C GLY A 324 -10.34 1.66 0.40
N ALA A 325 -9.66 2.12 1.45
CA ALA A 325 -10.30 2.61 2.66
C ALA A 325 -9.55 3.85 3.17
N THR A 326 -10.29 4.91 3.50
CA THR A 326 -9.78 6.22 3.89
C THR A 326 -9.79 6.37 5.40
N PRO A 327 -8.69 6.78 6.05
CA PRO A 327 -8.65 6.94 7.50
C PRO A 327 -9.55 8.08 7.96
N LEU A 328 -10.25 7.86 9.06
CA LEU A 328 -11.03 8.85 9.82
C LEU A 328 -10.25 9.35 11.04
N ASN A 329 -9.33 8.52 11.57
CA ASN A 329 -8.55 8.85 12.75
C ASN A 329 -7.51 9.92 12.41
N GLU A 330 -7.58 11.05 13.10
CA GLU A 330 -6.68 12.20 12.93
C GLU A 330 -5.21 11.86 13.24
N ASN A 331 -4.95 10.88 14.10
CA ASN A 331 -3.59 10.41 14.40
C ASN A 331 -2.89 9.81 13.16
N PHE A 332 -3.66 9.29 12.21
CA PHE A 332 -3.12 8.77 10.96
C PHE A 332 -2.84 9.86 9.92
N MET A 333 -3.48 11.02 10.08
CA MET A 333 -3.46 12.12 9.12
C MET A 333 -3.39 13.47 9.85
N PRO A 334 -2.28 13.78 10.53
CA PRO A 334 -2.18 14.97 11.40
C PRO A 334 -2.36 16.30 10.67
N ASP A 335 -2.18 16.31 9.35
CA ASP A 335 -2.34 17.50 8.50
C ASP A 335 -3.76 17.63 7.91
N ILE A 336 -4.67 16.69 8.19
CA ILE A 336 -6.01 16.67 7.60
C ILE A 336 -7.04 16.30 8.65
N THR A 337 -7.76 17.31 9.07
CA THR A 337 -8.97 17.18 9.87
C THR A 337 -10.20 17.45 9.01
N GLY A 338 -11.34 16.86 9.37
CA GLY A 338 -12.62 17.15 8.75
C GLY A 338 -13.03 16.21 7.62
N PRO A 339 -13.56 16.72 6.50
CA PRO A 339 -14.29 15.90 5.54
C PRO A 339 -13.40 14.94 4.73
N ARG A 340 -14.05 13.88 4.23
CA ARG A 340 -13.47 12.89 3.30
C ARG A 340 -14.19 12.94 1.97
N LEU A 341 -13.43 12.71 0.88
CA LEU A 341 -13.95 12.60 -0.47
C LEU A 341 -14.25 11.15 -0.79
N ILE A 342 -15.48 10.88 -1.21
CA ILE A 342 -15.90 9.56 -1.65
C ILE A 342 -16.45 9.66 -3.07
N PRO A 343 -15.64 9.44 -4.12
CA PRO A 343 -16.11 9.35 -5.49
C PRO A 343 -16.86 8.04 -5.69
N LEU A 344 -18.11 8.09 -6.11
CA LEU A 344 -18.94 6.90 -6.29
C LEU A 344 -18.64 6.20 -7.63
N ASN A 345 -18.94 6.88 -8.73
CA ASN A 345 -18.65 6.42 -10.09
C ASN A 345 -18.72 7.59 -11.09
N MET A 346 -18.55 7.30 -12.40
CA MET A 346 -18.52 8.34 -13.44
C MET A 346 -19.89 9.03 -13.69
N ALA A 347 -20.99 8.45 -13.25
CA ALA A 347 -22.35 8.98 -13.45
C ALA A 347 -22.92 9.64 -12.19
N GLU A 348 -22.30 9.38 -11.03
CA GLU A 348 -22.77 9.84 -9.74
C GLU A 348 -21.85 10.94 -9.17
N PRO A 349 -22.35 11.77 -8.24
CA PRO A 349 -21.55 12.83 -7.64
C PRO A 349 -20.41 12.30 -6.78
N ILE A 350 -19.39 13.13 -6.57
CA ILE A 350 -18.39 12.92 -5.52
C ILE A 350 -18.98 13.45 -4.22
N LEU A 351 -19.03 12.59 -3.20
CA LEU A 351 -19.52 12.96 -1.88
C LEU A 351 -18.42 13.61 -1.04
N ILE A 352 -18.79 14.61 -0.28
CA ILE A 352 -17.96 15.18 0.79
C ILE A 352 -18.65 14.80 2.09
N VAL A 353 -18.01 13.92 2.87
CA VAL A 353 -18.60 13.30 4.04
C VAL A 353 -17.73 13.50 5.27
N GLU A 354 -18.34 13.47 6.43
CA GLU A 354 -17.69 13.31 7.72
C GLU A 354 -18.09 11.96 8.30
N GLY A 355 -17.22 11.36 9.08
CA GLY A 355 -17.45 10.06 9.67
C GLY A 355 -16.75 9.94 11.02
N GLU A 356 -17.17 8.94 11.79
CA GLU A 356 -16.62 8.66 13.10
C GLU A 356 -15.83 7.35 13.10
N SER A 357 -14.73 7.34 13.86
CA SER A 357 -13.97 6.13 14.14
C SER A 357 -14.74 5.25 15.12
N THR A 358 -14.91 3.98 14.77
CA THR A 358 -15.53 2.95 15.60
C THR A 358 -14.71 1.66 15.57
N ASP A 359 -14.94 0.76 16.52
CA ASP A 359 -14.29 -0.56 16.52
C ASP A 359 -14.62 -1.37 15.25
N ASN A 360 -15.85 -1.21 14.72
CA ASN A 360 -16.29 -1.94 13.53
C ASN A 360 -15.60 -1.48 12.25
N ASN A 361 -15.24 -0.21 12.14
CA ASN A 361 -14.58 0.34 10.95
C ASN A 361 -13.07 0.53 11.14
N LEU A 362 -12.53 0.22 12.32
CA LEU A 362 -11.12 0.40 12.69
C LEU A 362 -10.60 1.82 12.41
N GLY A 363 -11.47 2.82 12.43
CA GLY A 363 -11.13 4.21 12.13
C GLY A 363 -11.02 4.53 10.63
N PHE A 364 -11.74 3.80 9.77
CA PHE A 364 -11.72 4.00 8.31
C PHE A 364 -13.13 4.17 7.73
N ALA A 365 -13.19 4.92 6.63
CA ALA A 365 -14.35 5.06 5.77
C ALA A 365 -14.12 4.35 4.42
N PRO A 366 -15.18 3.98 3.66
CA PRO A 366 -15.03 3.48 2.31
C PRO A 366 -14.44 4.58 1.39
N HIS A 367 -13.77 4.17 0.31
CA HIS A 367 -13.26 5.10 -0.69
C HIS A 367 -14.22 5.33 -1.88
N GLY A 368 -15.33 4.56 -1.96
CA GLY A 368 -16.44 4.77 -2.87
C GLY A 368 -16.40 4.01 -4.20
N ALA A 369 -15.33 3.29 -4.52
CA ALA A 369 -15.15 2.71 -5.85
C ALA A 369 -15.36 1.18 -5.94
N GLY A 370 -16.15 0.61 -5.06
CA GLY A 370 -16.52 -0.81 -5.10
C GLY A 370 -17.19 -1.20 -6.42
N ARG A 371 -16.81 -2.34 -7.00
CA ARG A 371 -17.31 -2.80 -8.29
C ARG A 371 -17.89 -4.21 -8.18
N ASN A 372 -19.12 -4.38 -8.61
CA ASN A 372 -19.75 -5.71 -8.76
C ASN A 372 -19.24 -6.46 -10.00
N ARG A 373 -18.58 -5.79 -10.95
CA ARG A 373 -17.98 -6.39 -12.15
C ARG A 373 -16.66 -5.71 -12.50
N SER A 374 -15.72 -6.47 -13.06
CA SER A 374 -14.52 -5.88 -13.65
C SER A 374 -14.92 -4.97 -14.82
N ARG A 375 -14.07 -3.96 -15.14
CA ARG A 375 -14.26 -3.07 -16.29
C ARG A 375 -14.49 -3.86 -17.58
N THR A 376 -13.65 -4.86 -17.82
CA THR A 376 -13.75 -5.75 -18.97
C THR A 376 -15.07 -6.52 -19.01
N ALA A 377 -15.52 -7.07 -17.87
CA ALA A 377 -16.80 -7.76 -17.78
C ALA A 377 -17.99 -6.82 -18.01
N HIS A 378 -17.92 -5.59 -17.50
CA HIS A 378 -18.95 -4.58 -17.71
C HIS A 378 -19.04 -4.17 -19.19
N ILE A 379 -17.92 -3.89 -19.85
CA ILE A 379 -17.86 -3.55 -21.28
C ILE A 379 -18.43 -4.70 -22.13
N LYS A 380 -17.98 -5.94 -21.86
CA LYS A 380 -18.51 -7.12 -22.55
C LYS A 380 -20.01 -7.32 -22.36
N SER A 381 -20.56 -7.04 -21.16
CA SER A 381 -22.00 -7.15 -20.89
C SER A 381 -22.85 -6.15 -21.68
N LYS A 382 -22.23 -5.06 -22.16
CA LYS A 382 -22.86 -4.06 -23.05
C LYS A 382 -22.66 -4.34 -24.53
N GLY A 383 -22.04 -5.46 -24.90
CA GLY A 383 -21.75 -5.83 -26.28
C GLY A 383 -20.61 -5.03 -26.93
N GLU A 384 -19.85 -4.29 -26.14
CA GLU A 384 -18.69 -3.53 -26.61
C GLU A 384 -17.41 -4.36 -26.51
N LYS A 385 -16.44 -4.11 -27.38
CA LYS A 385 -15.09 -4.71 -27.28
C LYS A 385 -14.31 -3.94 -26.21
N PRO A 386 -13.61 -4.65 -25.32
CA PRO A 386 -12.80 -4.03 -24.26
C PRO A 386 -11.58 -3.29 -24.79
#